data_f0204c5ec3ec55db1ae1b5822d630239
#
_entry.id   f0204c5ec3ec55db1ae1b5822d630239
#
_cell.length_a   1.000
_cell.length_b   1.000
_cell.length_c   1.000
_cell.angle_alpha   90.00
_cell.angle_beta   90.00
_cell.angle_gamma   90.00
#
_symmetry.space_group_name_H-M   'P 1'
#
loop_
_entity.id
_entity.type
_entity.pdbx_description
1 polymer ?
#
loop_
_entity_poly.entity_id
_entity_poly.type
_entity_poly.pdbx_seq_one_letter_code
_entity_poly.pdbx_strand_id
1 'polypeptide(L)' 'WFAMPMAGVTSRARAWAGVAIGRGRWGGVLGAAWKPGDAEYFGGVAVRW' A
#
# COMPACT_ATOMS: atom_id res chain seq x y z
N TRP A 1 -6.93 -15.56 6.10
CA TRP A 1 -6.20 -14.65 5.22
C TRP A 1 -7.16 -13.71 4.52
N PHE A 2 -6.76 -12.47 4.41
CA PHE A 2 -7.45 -11.55 3.52
C PHE A 2 -6.42 -10.74 2.75
N ALA A 3 -6.82 -10.30 1.58
CA ALA A 3 -6.02 -9.41 0.76
C ALA A 3 -6.94 -8.37 0.16
N MET A 4 -6.51 -7.12 0.17
CA MET A 4 -7.33 -6.02 -0.30
C MET A 4 -6.48 -5.13 -1.20
N PRO A 5 -6.81 -5.04 -2.49
CA PRO A 5 -6.15 -4.08 -3.35
C PRO A 5 -6.62 -2.68 -3.04
N MET A 6 -5.74 -1.73 -3.20
CA MET A 6 -6.06 -0.34 -3.01
C MET A 6 -5.33 0.53 -4.01
N ALA A 7 -5.91 1.65 -4.33
CA ALA A 7 -5.30 2.59 -5.26
C ALA A 7 -5.89 3.97 -5.03
N GLY A 8 -5.17 4.98 -5.45
CA GLY A 8 -5.64 6.34 -5.31
C GLY A 8 -4.73 7.34 -6.01
N VAL A 9 -5.09 8.60 -5.90
CA VAL A 9 -4.27 9.70 -6.39
C VAL A 9 -4.13 10.72 -5.29
N THR A 10 -2.96 11.32 -5.23
CA THR A 10 -2.70 12.40 -4.28
C THR A 10 -2.96 13.74 -4.93
N SER A 11 -3.00 14.78 -4.10
CA SER A 11 -3.21 16.15 -4.56
C SER A 11 -2.09 16.67 -5.47
N ARG A 12 -0.98 15.96 -5.57
CA ARG A 12 0.14 16.31 -6.44
C ARG A 12 0.15 15.51 -7.74
N ALA A 13 -1.01 15.00 -8.14
CA ALA A 13 -1.14 14.19 -9.35
C ALA A 13 -0.26 12.93 -9.32
N ARG A 14 -0.01 12.38 -8.14
CA ARG A 14 0.71 11.13 -7.96
C ARG A 14 -0.29 10.01 -7.89
N ALA A 15 -0.05 8.97 -8.66
CA ALA A 15 -0.83 7.76 -8.55
C ALA A 15 -0.14 6.78 -7.62
N TRP A 16 -0.92 6.01 -6.88
CA TRP A 16 -0.37 4.95 -6.05
C TRP A 16 -1.28 3.75 -6.10
N ALA A 17 -0.68 2.60 -5.88
CA ALA A 17 -1.42 1.35 -5.79
C ALA A 17 -0.70 0.44 -4.82
N GLY A 18 -1.46 -0.41 -4.17
CA GLY A 18 -0.88 -1.31 -3.21
C GLY A 18 -1.82 -2.43 -2.86
N VAL A 19 -1.37 -3.27 -1.97
CA VAL A 19 -2.16 -4.37 -1.44
C VAL A 19 -1.96 -4.45 0.06
N ALA A 20 -3.07 -4.62 0.77
CA ALA A 20 -3.05 -4.90 2.19
C ALA A 20 -3.35 -6.38 2.38
N ILE A 21 -2.59 -7.04 3.22
CA ILE A 21 -2.82 -8.44 3.55
C ILE A 21 -2.91 -8.59 5.06
N GLY A 22 -3.67 -9.56 5.50
CA GLY A 22 -3.80 -9.79 6.92
C GLY A 22 -4.10 -11.23 7.23
N ARG A 23 -3.68 -11.64 8.42
CA ARG A 23 -3.96 -12.95 8.95
C ARG A 23 -3.98 -12.87 10.47
N GLY A 24 -5.16 -13.14 11.06
CA GLY A 24 -5.28 -13.06 12.51
C GLY A 24 -4.95 -11.67 13.02
N ARG A 25 -3.88 -11.59 13.80
CA ARG A 25 -3.42 -10.33 14.40
C ARG A 25 -2.40 -9.59 13.56
N TRP A 26 -1.94 -10.22 12.51
CA TRP A 26 -0.87 -9.68 11.67
C TRP A 26 -1.45 -9.07 10.43
N GLY A 27 -0.88 -7.97 10.04
CA GLY A 27 -1.24 -7.35 8.79
C GLY A 27 -0.06 -6.62 8.21
N GLY A 28 -0.10 -6.43 6.92
CA GLY A 28 0.94 -5.70 6.24
C GLY A 28 0.37 -4.99 5.04
N VAL A 29 1.10 -3.99 4.59
CA VAL A 29 0.76 -3.20 3.43
C VAL A 29 2.01 -3.05 2.58
N LEU A 30 1.85 -3.30 1.29
CA LEU A 30 2.91 -3.08 0.31
C LEU A 30 2.32 -2.27 -0.82
N GLY A 31 3.09 -1.33 -1.32
CA GLY A 31 2.59 -0.54 -2.41
C GLY A 31 3.69 0.21 -3.14
N ALA A 32 3.29 0.90 -4.18
CA ALA A 32 4.17 1.74 -4.94
C ALA A 32 3.43 3.00 -5.35
N ALA A 33 4.13 4.09 -5.35
CA ALA A 33 3.65 5.36 -5.87
C ALA A 33 4.52 5.75 -7.05
N TRP A 34 3.91 6.34 -8.05
CA TRP A 34 4.67 6.74 -9.23
C TRP A 34 4.17 8.08 -9.76
N LYS A 35 5.07 8.76 -10.41
CA LYS A 35 4.80 9.99 -11.13
C LYS A 35 5.65 9.99 -12.38
N PRO A 36 5.39 10.84 -13.36
CA PRO A 36 6.23 10.92 -14.54
C PRO A 36 7.70 11.10 -14.16
N GLY A 37 8.53 10.14 -14.55
CA GLY A 37 9.95 10.17 -14.32
C GLY A 37 10.44 9.59 -13.01
N ASP A 38 9.54 9.08 -12.13
CA ASP A 38 9.97 8.57 -10.85
C ASP A 38 8.99 7.54 -10.28
N ALA A 39 9.49 6.71 -9.40
CA ALA A 39 8.66 5.72 -8.71
C ALA A 39 9.23 5.47 -7.31
N GLU A 40 8.35 5.20 -6.36
CA GLU A 40 8.74 4.94 -4.98
C GLU A 40 7.99 3.72 -4.46
N TYR A 41 8.63 2.99 -3.56
CA TYR A 41 8.01 1.88 -2.87
C TYR A 41 7.72 2.27 -1.43
N PHE A 42 6.67 1.70 -0.90
CA PHE A 42 6.38 1.86 0.51
C PHE A 42 5.84 0.56 1.07
N GLY A 43 5.93 0.43 2.37
CA GLY A 43 5.41 -0.74 3.04
C GLY A 43 5.34 -0.53 4.53
N GLY A 44 4.58 -1.39 5.20
CA GLY A 44 4.46 -1.34 6.63
C GLY A 44 3.91 -2.64 7.17
N VAL A 45 4.11 -2.84 8.47
CA VAL A 45 3.62 -4.00 9.18
C VAL A 45 2.86 -3.52 10.40
N ALA A 46 1.73 -4.15 10.66
CA ALA A 46 0.93 -3.86 11.83
C ALA A 46 0.65 -5.15 12.58
N VAL A 47 0.65 -5.06 13.88
CA VAL A 47 0.28 -6.16 14.77
C VAL A 47 -0.87 -5.69 15.64
N ARG A 48 -1.85 -6.55 15.79
CA ARG A 48 -3.03 -6.25 16.57
C ARG A 48 -3.15 -7.27 17.70
N TRP A 49 -3.26 -6.82 18.93
CA TRP A 49 -3.42 -7.69 20.10
C TRP A 49 -4.57 -7.28 20.99
#